data_9d5b03aafed5c9bae25886f19da2443d
#
_entry.id   9d5b03aafed5c9bae25886f19da2443d
#
_cell.length_a   1.000
_cell.length_b   1.000
_cell.length_c   1.000
_cell.angle_alpha   90.00
_cell.angle_beta   90.00
_cell.angle_gamma   90.00
#
_symmetry.space_group_name_H-M   'P 1'
#
loop_
_entity.id
_entity.type
_entity.pdbx_description
1 polymer ?
#
loop_
_entity_poly.entity_id
_entity_poly.type
_entity_poly.pdbx_seq_one_letter_code
_entity_poly.pdbx_strand_id
1 'polypeptide(L)'
;DIKTISALGGYAASAITAITVQNTLGVRAVQSISPDMVRGQIEAVMDDLQPVAIKIGMINDIQIVRVISDCLQKYSPAYVVYDPVMVSTSGKKLMTDEAIEEIKKELLPLVTLITPNIDEAKVLTGKSIHNIQDMQAAAKMLTDDYQTNILLKGGHLEGDNMCDLLHTSEFIYHIYEEKKIESHNLHGTGCTLSSAIATYLAKGYPMRESIQHAKTYITQAIIAGKELNIGHGNGPLWHFPDTVAQMCTFCAVVS
;
A
#
# COMPACT_ATOMS: atom_id res chain seq x y z
N ASP A 1 -1.89 6.83 -4.84
CA ASP A 1 -0.51 7.11 -4.44
C ASP A 1 -0.15 8.59 -4.70
N ILE A 2 -0.14 9.08 -5.98
CA ILE A 2 0.24 10.47 -6.33
C ILE A 2 -0.57 11.50 -5.55
N LYS A 3 -1.91 11.37 -5.50
CA LYS A 3 -2.78 12.29 -4.75
C LYS A 3 -2.41 12.35 -3.27
N THR A 4 -2.14 11.21 -2.65
CA THR A 4 -1.76 11.09 -1.23
C THR A 4 -0.44 11.79 -0.96
N ILE A 5 0.60 11.47 -1.75
CA ILE A 5 1.93 12.07 -1.61
C ILE A 5 1.85 13.59 -1.77
N SER A 6 1.13 14.07 -2.79
CA SER A 6 0.95 15.50 -3.07
C SER A 6 0.15 16.20 -1.98
N ALA A 7 -0.94 15.60 -1.47
CA ALA A 7 -1.74 16.16 -0.38
C ALA A 7 -0.93 16.32 0.91
N LEU A 8 0.04 15.44 1.13
CA LEU A 8 0.97 15.49 2.27
C LEU A 8 2.22 16.35 2.00
N GLY A 9 2.26 17.11 0.89
CA GLY A 9 3.33 18.05 0.57
C GLY A 9 4.60 17.38 0.01
N GLY A 10 4.51 16.15 -0.49
CA GLY A 10 5.57 15.46 -1.21
C GLY A 10 5.51 15.71 -2.72
N TYR A 11 6.64 15.61 -3.42
CA TYR A 11 6.68 15.50 -4.87
C TYR A 11 6.61 14.03 -5.28
N ALA A 12 5.62 13.66 -6.07
CA ALA A 12 5.38 12.29 -6.49
C ALA A 12 5.85 12.05 -7.93
N ALA A 13 6.70 11.04 -8.11
CA ALA A 13 6.97 10.44 -9.41
C ALA A 13 6.40 9.01 -9.43
N SER A 14 6.20 8.42 -10.60
CA SER A 14 5.67 7.06 -10.71
C SER A 14 6.36 6.26 -11.80
N ALA A 15 6.55 4.96 -11.55
CA ALA A 15 6.84 3.95 -12.55
C ALA A 15 5.62 3.04 -12.68
N ILE A 16 5.05 2.96 -13.86
CA ILE A 16 3.83 2.19 -14.13
C ILE A 16 4.21 0.75 -14.43
N THR A 17 3.69 -0.20 -13.63
CA THR A 17 3.92 -1.64 -13.79
C THR A 17 2.83 -2.32 -14.61
N ALA A 18 1.60 -1.80 -14.52
CA ALA A 18 0.46 -2.30 -15.28
C ALA A 18 -0.57 -1.19 -15.52
N ILE A 19 -1.34 -1.34 -16.59
CA ILE A 19 -2.49 -0.48 -16.90
C ILE A 19 -3.77 -1.27 -16.62
N THR A 20 -4.72 -0.65 -15.92
CA THR A 20 -6.02 -1.26 -15.61
C THR A 20 -7.16 -0.55 -16.33
N VAL A 21 -8.09 -1.33 -16.88
CA VAL A 21 -9.42 -0.84 -17.28
C VAL A 21 -10.31 -0.98 -16.07
N GLN A 22 -10.44 0.09 -15.30
CA GLN A 22 -11.07 0.05 -13.97
C GLN A 22 -11.99 1.24 -13.74
N ASN A 23 -13.09 1.00 -13.02
CA ASN A 23 -13.97 2.03 -12.46
C ASN A 23 -14.43 1.62 -11.05
N THR A 24 -15.38 2.34 -10.46
CA THR A 24 -15.91 2.04 -9.11
C THR A 24 -16.61 0.68 -9.00
N LEU A 25 -17.04 0.09 -10.12
CA LEU A 25 -17.67 -1.23 -10.16
C LEU A 25 -16.68 -2.39 -10.23
N GLY A 26 -15.39 -2.13 -10.55
CA GLY A 26 -14.34 -3.14 -10.55
C GLY A 26 -13.36 -3.05 -11.70
N VAL A 27 -12.47 -4.06 -11.77
CA VAL A 27 -11.41 -4.20 -12.76
C VAL A 27 -11.89 -5.09 -13.91
N ARG A 28 -11.96 -4.54 -15.13
CA ARG A 28 -12.37 -5.25 -16.35
C ARG A 28 -11.19 -5.93 -17.03
N ALA A 29 -10.06 -5.23 -17.15
CA ALA A 29 -8.84 -5.75 -17.78
C ALA A 29 -7.59 -5.22 -17.09
N VAL A 30 -6.49 -5.97 -17.21
CA VAL A 30 -5.15 -5.57 -16.75
C VAL A 30 -4.18 -5.90 -17.88
N GLN A 31 -3.30 -4.96 -18.20
CA GLN A 31 -2.20 -5.15 -19.13
C GLN A 31 -0.89 -4.79 -18.43
N SER A 32 0.04 -5.74 -18.33
CA SER A 32 1.39 -5.49 -17.82
C SER A 32 2.18 -4.61 -18.79
N ILE A 33 3.00 -3.75 -18.23
CA ILE A 33 4.03 -3.01 -18.99
C ILE A 33 5.23 -3.93 -19.18
N SER A 34 5.97 -3.78 -20.27
CA SER A 34 7.16 -4.62 -20.50
C SER A 34 8.22 -4.39 -19.40
N PRO A 35 8.93 -5.44 -18.97
CA PRO A 35 9.97 -5.32 -17.93
C PRO A 35 11.02 -4.25 -18.25
N ASP A 36 11.45 -4.14 -19.51
CA ASP A 36 12.42 -3.13 -19.93
C ASP A 36 11.88 -1.70 -19.78
N MET A 37 10.60 -1.48 -20.07
CA MET A 37 9.97 -0.17 -19.88
C MET A 37 9.82 0.15 -18.39
N VAL A 38 9.49 -0.83 -17.55
CA VAL A 38 9.44 -0.63 -16.09
C VAL A 38 10.81 -0.27 -15.56
N ARG A 39 11.87 -0.99 -15.98
CA ARG A 39 13.26 -0.69 -15.62
C ARG A 39 13.62 0.73 -16.02
N GLY A 40 13.38 1.10 -17.28
CA GLY A 40 13.69 2.43 -17.78
C GLY A 40 12.97 3.55 -17.02
N GLN A 41 11.70 3.36 -16.63
CA GLN A 41 10.97 4.34 -15.80
C GLN A 41 11.61 4.49 -14.41
N ILE A 42 11.94 3.37 -13.75
CA ILE A 42 12.57 3.39 -12.42
C ILE A 42 13.93 4.07 -12.50
N GLU A 43 14.78 3.68 -13.46
CA GLU A 43 16.12 4.23 -13.62
C GLU A 43 16.07 5.74 -13.92
N ALA A 44 15.17 6.18 -14.80
CA ALA A 44 15.01 7.61 -15.11
C ALA A 44 14.66 8.45 -13.88
N VAL A 45 13.81 7.92 -12.98
CA VAL A 45 13.44 8.61 -11.74
C VAL A 45 14.60 8.54 -10.72
N MET A 46 15.23 7.38 -10.58
CA MET A 46 16.30 7.19 -9.59
C MET A 46 17.58 7.93 -9.94
N ASP A 47 17.93 8.01 -11.23
CA ASP A 47 19.14 8.68 -11.69
C ASP A 47 19.07 10.21 -11.53
N ASP A 48 17.89 10.81 -11.65
CA ASP A 48 17.68 12.26 -11.64
C ASP A 48 17.05 12.76 -10.32
N LEU A 49 15.86 12.25 -9.96
CA LEU A 49 15.10 12.77 -8.82
C LEU A 49 15.53 12.20 -7.48
N GLN A 50 16.12 11.01 -7.44
CA GLN A 50 16.65 10.34 -6.26
C GLN A 50 15.67 10.33 -5.07
N PRO A 51 14.47 9.75 -5.20
CA PRO A 51 13.46 9.78 -4.15
C PRO A 51 13.97 9.10 -2.87
N VAL A 52 13.69 9.71 -1.72
CA VAL A 52 14.09 9.19 -0.40
C VAL A 52 13.29 7.95 -0.03
N ALA A 53 12.04 7.87 -0.43
CA ALA A 53 11.16 6.73 -0.17
C ALA A 53 10.47 6.24 -1.44
N ILE A 54 10.30 4.95 -1.54
CA ILE A 54 9.57 4.27 -2.61
C ILE A 54 8.38 3.53 -2.00
N LYS A 55 7.19 3.71 -2.59
CA LYS A 55 6.04 2.83 -2.32
C LYS A 55 5.84 1.90 -3.49
N ILE A 56 5.74 0.62 -3.20
CA ILE A 56 5.43 -0.41 -4.18
C ILE A 56 4.02 -0.94 -3.89
N GLY A 57 3.19 -1.03 -4.91
CA GLY A 57 1.84 -1.59 -4.85
C GLY A 57 1.71 -2.86 -5.69
N MET A 58 0.74 -2.88 -6.60
CA MET A 58 0.44 -4.04 -7.43
C MET A 58 1.60 -4.39 -8.37
N ILE A 59 2.06 -5.64 -8.28
CA ILE A 59 3.00 -6.27 -9.22
C ILE A 59 2.40 -7.60 -9.63
N ASN A 60 2.13 -7.81 -10.90
CA ASN A 60 1.41 -9.00 -11.39
C ASN A 60 2.27 -9.95 -12.26
N ASP A 61 3.54 -9.62 -12.46
CA ASP A 61 4.45 -10.34 -13.36
C ASP A 61 5.81 -10.61 -12.70
N ILE A 62 6.29 -11.86 -12.80
CA ILE A 62 7.57 -12.31 -12.20
C ILE A 62 8.76 -11.49 -12.72
N GLN A 63 8.79 -11.17 -14.02
CA GLN A 63 9.88 -10.41 -14.61
C GLN A 63 9.92 -8.99 -14.07
N ILE A 64 8.74 -8.40 -13.80
CA ILE A 64 8.64 -7.08 -13.18
C ILE A 64 9.11 -7.14 -11.71
N VAL A 65 8.79 -8.22 -10.96
CA VAL A 65 9.34 -8.42 -9.59
C VAL A 65 10.86 -8.40 -9.63
N ARG A 66 11.48 -9.15 -10.53
CA ARG A 66 12.96 -9.21 -10.69
C ARG A 66 13.54 -7.84 -11.04
N VAL A 67 12.94 -7.15 -12.00
CA VAL A 67 13.37 -5.80 -12.39
C VAL A 67 13.33 -4.82 -11.22
N ILE A 68 12.24 -4.84 -10.44
CA ILE A 68 12.13 -3.98 -9.26
C ILE A 68 13.20 -4.34 -8.23
N SER A 69 13.39 -5.63 -7.94
CA SER A 69 14.38 -6.11 -6.99
C SER A 69 15.81 -5.71 -7.40
N ASP A 70 16.17 -5.89 -8.68
CA ASP A 70 17.46 -5.44 -9.25
C ASP A 70 17.67 -3.92 -9.04
N CYS A 71 16.62 -3.12 -9.32
CA CYS A 71 16.69 -1.68 -9.15
C CYS A 71 16.83 -1.29 -7.67
N LEU A 72 16.12 -1.95 -6.76
CA LEU A 72 16.28 -1.70 -5.31
C LEU A 72 17.67 -2.04 -4.83
N GLN A 73 18.27 -3.13 -5.30
CA GLN A 73 19.66 -3.48 -4.98
C GLN A 73 20.66 -2.46 -5.55
N LYS A 74 20.46 -2.02 -6.80
CA LYS A 74 21.32 -1.04 -7.47
C LYS A 74 21.31 0.32 -6.78
N TYR A 75 20.12 0.82 -6.42
CA TYR A 75 19.97 2.19 -5.93
C TYR A 75 19.90 2.31 -4.40
N SER A 76 19.57 1.24 -3.70
CA SER A 76 19.51 1.17 -2.23
C SER A 76 18.77 2.35 -1.59
N PRO A 77 17.50 2.64 -1.97
CA PRO A 77 16.76 3.76 -1.41
C PRO A 77 16.60 3.62 0.10
N ALA A 78 16.54 4.75 0.83
CA ALA A 78 16.50 4.75 2.28
C ALA A 78 15.24 4.04 2.85
N TYR A 79 14.10 4.19 2.19
CA TYR A 79 12.86 3.57 2.62
C TYR A 79 12.10 2.95 1.44
N VAL A 80 11.66 1.71 1.63
CA VAL A 80 10.79 0.99 0.69
C VAL A 80 9.58 0.46 1.44
N VAL A 81 8.39 0.94 1.10
CA VAL A 81 7.11 0.47 1.67
C VAL A 81 6.40 -0.38 0.62
N TYR A 82 6.20 -1.65 0.91
CA TYR A 82 5.49 -2.58 0.02
C TYR A 82 4.09 -2.89 0.56
N ASP A 83 3.08 -2.59 -0.24
CA ASP A 83 1.68 -2.96 -0.01
C ASP A 83 1.34 -4.15 -0.92
N PRO A 84 1.21 -5.38 -0.38
CA PRO A 84 1.11 -6.60 -1.18
C PRO A 84 -0.31 -6.78 -1.73
N VAL A 85 -0.71 -5.95 -2.69
CA VAL A 85 -2.05 -5.96 -3.29
C VAL A 85 -2.25 -7.23 -4.11
N MET A 86 -2.77 -8.29 -3.49
CA MET A 86 -2.97 -9.61 -4.11
C MET A 86 -4.35 -9.77 -4.75
N VAL A 87 -5.35 -9.06 -4.20
CA VAL A 87 -6.74 -9.13 -4.64
C VAL A 87 -7.30 -7.71 -4.75
N SER A 88 -8.03 -7.44 -5.83
CA SER A 88 -8.73 -6.16 -5.99
C SER A 88 -9.89 -6.03 -5.00
N THR A 89 -10.36 -4.81 -4.74
CA THR A 89 -11.55 -4.55 -3.92
C THR A 89 -12.81 -5.27 -4.45
N SER A 90 -12.84 -5.61 -5.74
CA SER A 90 -13.91 -6.40 -6.37
C SER A 90 -13.70 -7.92 -6.29
N GLY A 91 -12.67 -8.41 -5.57
CA GLY A 91 -12.38 -9.84 -5.37
C GLY A 91 -11.60 -10.51 -6.50
N LYS A 92 -11.13 -9.76 -7.51
CA LYS A 92 -10.31 -10.32 -8.61
C LYS A 92 -8.88 -10.56 -8.12
N LYS A 93 -8.37 -11.80 -8.28
CA LYS A 93 -6.96 -12.14 -8.04
C LYS A 93 -6.08 -11.35 -9.02
N LEU A 94 -5.11 -10.62 -8.48
CA LEU A 94 -4.22 -9.73 -9.24
C LEU A 94 -2.81 -10.30 -9.41
N MET A 95 -2.44 -11.34 -8.65
CA MET A 95 -1.14 -12.00 -8.69
C MET A 95 -1.30 -13.49 -8.92
N THR A 96 -0.32 -14.12 -9.60
CA THR A 96 -0.20 -15.58 -9.66
C THR A 96 0.54 -16.11 -8.44
N ASP A 97 0.42 -17.42 -8.15
CA ASP A 97 1.10 -18.04 -7.02
C ASP A 97 2.63 -18.01 -7.22
N GLU A 98 3.08 -18.15 -8.46
CA GLU A 98 4.49 -18.06 -8.84
C GLU A 98 5.05 -16.64 -8.59
N ALA A 99 4.25 -15.59 -8.88
CA ALA A 99 4.65 -14.22 -8.60
C ALA A 99 4.76 -13.95 -7.08
N ILE A 100 3.88 -14.54 -6.27
CA ILE A 100 3.93 -14.44 -4.81
C ILE A 100 5.21 -15.09 -4.27
N GLU A 101 5.58 -16.28 -4.75
CA GLU A 101 6.82 -16.94 -4.32
C GLU A 101 8.07 -16.14 -4.76
N GLU A 102 8.06 -15.55 -5.96
CA GLU A 102 9.17 -14.70 -6.40
C GLU A 102 9.27 -13.42 -5.55
N ILE A 103 8.14 -12.80 -5.19
CA ILE A 103 8.10 -11.66 -4.27
C ILE A 103 8.70 -12.01 -2.91
N LYS A 104 8.29 -13.15 -2.33
CA LYS A 104 8.84 -13.63 -1.05
C LYS A 104 10.36 -13.78 -1.10
N LYS A 105 10.87 -14.32 -2.19
CA LYS A 105 12.29 -14.63 -2.34
C LYS A 105 13.14 -13.39 -2.65
N GLU A 106 12.71 -12.56 -3.59
CA GLU A 106 13.56 -11.53 -4.20
C GLU A 106 13.22 -10.11 -3.72
N LEU A 107 11.95 -9.84 -3.35
CA LEU A 107 11.51 -8.48 -3.01
C LEU A 107 11.42 -8.23 -1.51
N LEU A 108 10.77 -9.15 -0.75
CA LEU A 108 10.49 -8.91 0.67
C LEU A 108 11.76 -8.66 1.52
N PRO A 109 12.92 -9.29 1.25
CA PRO A 109 14.15 -8.99 1.99
C PRO A 109 14.73 -7.59 1.71
N LEU A 110 14.27 -6.89 0.68
CA LEU A 110 14.77 -5.58 0.26
C LEU A 110 13.91 -4.41 0.74
N VAL A 111 12.75 -4.68 1.37
CA VAL A 111 11.83 -3.63 1.76
C VAL A 111 11.97 -3.26 3.24
N THR A 112 11.68 -2.00 3.57
CA THR A 112 11.74 -1.48 4.94
C THR A 112 10.49 -1.82 5.75
N LEU A 113 9.33 -1.89 5.06
CA LEU A 113 8.04 -2.14 5.67
C LEU A 113 7.12 -2.88 4.69
N ILE A 114 6.46 -3.93 5.15
CA ILE A 114 5.37 -4.60 4.45
C ILE A 114 4.05 -4.26 5.17
N THR A 115 2.98 -3.96 4.41
CA THR A 115 1.68 -3.56 4.96
C THR A 115 0.56 -4.53 4.57
N PRO A 116 0.62 -5.84 4.90
CA PRO A 116 -0.39 -6.80 4.53
C PRO A 116 -1.67 -6.63 5.34
N ASN A 117 -2.83 -6.88 4.71
CA ASN A 117 -4.06 -7.16 5.44
C ASN A 117 -4.07 -8.62 5.93
N ILE A 118 -5.11 -9.01 6.69
CA ILE A 118 -5.23 -10.37 7.24
C ILE A 118 -5.17 -11.43 6.13
N ASP A 119 -5.87 -11.25 5.02
CA ASP A 119 -5.92 -12.27 3.96
C ASP A 119 -4.58 -12.36 3.20
N GLU A 120 -3.92 -11.24 2.96
CA GLU A 120 -2.56 -11.18 2.42
C GLU A 120 -1.55 -11.84 3.37
N ALA A 121 -1.67 -11.59 4.67
CA ALA A 121 -0.82 -12.23 5.67
C ALA A 121 -1.04 -13.75 5.75
N LYS A 122 -2.28 -14.24 5.61
CA LYS A 122 -2.58 -15.67 5.48
C LYS A 122 -1.88 -16.29 4.28
N VAL A 123 -1.90 -15.61 3.14
CA VAL A 123 -1.21 -16.08 1.93
C VAL A 123 0.30 -16.10 2.12
N LEU A 124 0.87 -15.03 2.69
CA LEU A 124 2.32 -14.92 2.90
C LEU A 124 2.85 -15.95 3.91
N THR A 125 2.09 -16.24 4.97
CA THR A 125 2.52 -17.14 6.05
C THR A 125 2.04 -18.58 5.91
N GLY A 126 0.99 -18.82 5.12
CA GLY A 126 0.27 -20.11 5.10
C GLY A 126 -0.49 -20.41 6.40
N LYS A 127 -0.69 -19.44 7.30
CA LYS A 127 -1.34 -19.61 8.61
C LYS A 127 -2.72 -18.98 8.63
N SER A 128 -3.62 -19.55 9.41
CA SER A 128 -4.91 -18.93 9.73
C SER A 128 -4.72 -17.83 10.77
N ILE A 129 -5.46 -16.71 10.60
CA ILE A 129 -5.40 -15.55 11.49
C ILE A 129 -6.84 -15.20 11.88
N HIS A 130 -7.18 -15.32 13.17
CA HIS A 130 -8.54 -15.13 13.70
C HIS A 130 -8.60 -14.11 14.85
N ASN A 131 -7.48 -13.84 15.51
CA ASN A 131 -7.40 -12.98 16.68
C ASN A 131 -6.06 -12.23 16.71
N ILE A 132 -5.88 -11.38 17.73
CA ILE A 132 -4.67 -10.56 17.89
C ILE A 132 -3.42 -11.41 18.13
N GLN A 133 -3.54 -12.55 18.81
CA GLN A 133 -2.42 -13.46 19.08
C GLN A 133 -1.94 -14.11 17.77
N ASP A 134 -2.86 -14.50 16.89
CA ASP A 134 -2.53 -15.01 15.55
C ASP A 134 -1.87 -13.91 14.70
N MET A 135 -2.34 -12.66 14.79
CA MET A 135 -1.69 -11.52 14.12
C MET A 135 -0.26 -11.31 14.61
N GLN A 136 -0.04 -11.38 15.93
CA GLN A 136 1.30 -11.26 16.51
C GLN A 136 2.23 -12.36 16.00
N ALA A 137 1.74 -13.62 15.99
CA ALA A 137 2.51 -14.76 15.51
C ALA A 137 2.83 -14.64 14.01
N ALA A 138 1.86 -14.21 13.19
CA ALA A 138 2.06 -14.02 11.76
C ALA A 138 3.03 -12.87 11.47
N ALA A 139 2.88 -11.72 12.14
CA ALA A 139 3.78 -10.59 11.98
C ALA A 139 5.21 -10.93 12.39
N LYS A 140 5.37 -11.63 13.53
CA LYS A 140 6.67 -12.12 13.98
C LYS A 140 7.31 -13.06 12.95
N MET A 141 6.56 -14.03 12.44
CA MET A 141 7.05 -14.98 11.43
C MET A 141 7.57 -14.23 10.19
N LEU A 142 6.78 -13.28 9.65
CA LEU A 142 7.18 -12.49 8.50
C LEU A 142 8.42 -11.62 8.78
N THR A 143 8.53 -11.05 9.99
CA THR A 143 9.70 -10.28 10.38
C THR A 143 10.95 -11.17 10.48
N ASP A 144 10.82 -12.36 11.08
CA ASP A 144 11.93 -13.32 11.22
C ASP A 144 12.40 -13.82 9.85
N ASP A 145 11.45 -14.14 8.94
CA ASP A 145 11.77 -14.71 7.63
C ASP A 145 12.42 -13.69 6.69
N TYR A 146 12.00 -12.42 6.74
CA TYR A 146 12.43 -11.39 5.77
C TYR A 146 13.27 -10.26 6.37
N GLN A 147 13.50 -10.26 7.69
CA GLN A 147 14.26 -9.22 8.41
C GLN A 147 13.75 -7.80 8.15
N THR A 148 12.44 -7.65 8.02
CA THR A 148 11.75 -6.38 7.72
C THR A 148 10.65 -6.08 8.73
N ASN A 149 10.17 -4.83 8.75
CA ASN A 149 9.06 -4.43 9.61
C ASN A 149 7.72 -4.83 8.96
N ILE A 150 6.75 -5.20 9.78
CA ILE A 150 5.42 -5.61 9.34
C ILE A 150 4.34 -4.75 10.00
N LEU A 151 3.54 -4.06 9.19
CA LEU A 151 2.28 -3.46 9.64
C LEU A 151 1.13 -4.35 9.17
N LEU A 152 0.70 -5.29 10.01
CA LEU A 152 -0.42 -6.17 9.72
C LEU A 152 -1.73 -5.43 9.99
N LYS A 153 -2.50 -5.19 8.92
CA LYS A 153 -3.78 -4.46 8.96
C LYS A 153 -4.88 -5.42 9.42
N GLY A 154 -5.35 -5.24 10.67
CA GLY A 154 -6.29 -6.17 11.29
C GLY A 154 -7.74 -5.99 10.83
N GLY A 155 -8.11 -4.83 10.28
CA GLY A 155 -9.43 -4.57 9.73
C GLY A 155 -10.56 -4.92 10.69
N HIS A 156 -11.11 -6.11 10.55
CA HIS A 156 -12.26 -6.61 11.30
C HIS A 156 -11.87 -7.87 12.11
N LEU A 157 -11.04 -7.72 13.12
CA LEU A 157 -11.07 -8.66 14.22
C LEU A 157 -12.30 -8.33 15.08
N GLU A 158 -12.98 -9.33 15.60
CA GLU A 158 -14.26 -9.23 16.32
C GLU A 158 -14.40 -7.94 17.16
N GLY A 159 -15.40 -7.10 16.83
CA GLY A 159 -15.72 -5.85 17.52
C GLY A 159 -15.81 -4.62 16.63
N ASP A 160 -16.16 -3.47 17.25
CA ASP A 160 -16.32 -2.18 16.58
C ASP A 160 -14.98 -1.42 16.37
N ASN A 161 -13.87 -1.96 16.87
CA ASN A 161 -12.54 -1.37 16.75
C ASN A 161 -11.71 -2.06 15.65
N MET A 162 -11.10 -1.23 14.81
CA MET A 162 -10.07 -1.68 13.87
C MET A 162 -8.73 -1.70 14.61
N CYS A 163 -7.98 -2.80 14.46
CA CYS A 163 -6.71 -2.99 15.12
C CYS A 163 -5.62 -3.32 14.09
N ASP A 164 -4.61 -2.46 13.98
CA ASP A 164 -3.43 -2.72 13.16
C ASP A 164 -2.22 -2.95 14.07
N LEU A 165 -1.40 -3.94 13.73
CA LEU A 165 -0.26 -4.35 14.53
C LEU A 165 1.05 -4.09 13.78
N LEU A 166 1.88 -3.23 14.33
CA LEU A 166 3.28 -3.08 13.89
C LEU A 166 4.15 -4.06 14.66
N HIS A 167 4.91 -4.88 13.94
CA HIS A 167 6.04 -5.64 14.46
C HIS A 167 7.32 -5.17 13.77
N THR A 168 8.34 -4.79 14.55
CA THR A 168 9.61 -4.32 14.00
C THR A 168 10.69 -5.38 14.07
N SER A 169 11.74 -5.24 13.27
CA SER A 169 12.93 -6.09 13.31
C SER A 169 13.65 -6.06 14.66
N GLU A 170 13.39 -5.04 15.50
CA GLU A 170 13.88 -4.96 16.88
C GLU A 170 12.94 -5.67 17.87
N PHE A 171 11.98 -6.46 17.40
CA PHE A 171 10.99 -7.22 18.20
C PHE A 171 10.07 -6.36 19.07
N ILE A 172 9.78 -5.13 18.64
CA ILE A 172 8.84 -4.24 19.31
C ILE A 172 7.46 -4.42 18.68
N TYR A 173 6.45 -4.69 19.52
CA TYR A 173 5.05 -4.65 19.12
C TYR A 173 4.45 -3.29 19.42
N HIS A 174 3.67 -2.76 18.48
CA HIS A 174 2.80 -1.62 18.72
C HIS A 174 1.44 -1.83 18.05
N ILE A 175 0.38 -1.61 18.83
CA ILE A 175 -1.00 -1.75 18.35
C ILE A 175 -1.58 -0.37 18.14
N TYR A 176 -2.18 -0.15 16.97
CA TYR A 176 -2.95 1.04 16.63
C TYR A 176 -4.42 0.66 16.62
N GLU A 177 -5.20 1.24 17.53
CA GLU A 177 -6.64 1.04 17.61
C GLU A 177 -7.38 2.27 17.12
N GLU A 178 -8.38 2.08 16.28
CA GLU A 178 -9.26 3.13 15.77
C GLU A 178 -10.69 2.62 15.67
N LYS A 179 -11.65 3.54 15.83
CA LYS A 179 -13.06 3.23 15.58
C LYS A 179 -13.30 3.03 14.10
N LYS A 180 -14.08 2.02 13.76
CA LYS A 180 -14.52 1.79 12.39
C LYS A 180 -15.36 2.98 11.91
N ILE A 181 -15.03 3.50 10.75
CA ILE A 181 -15.84 4.51 10.06
C ILE A 181 -16.69 3.79 9.01
N GLU A 182 -17.99 3.89 9.14
CA GLU A 182 -18.90 3.39 8.11
C GLU A 182 -18.87 4.31 6.89
N SER A 183 -18.49 3.75 5.76
CA SER A 183 -18.44 4.43 4.46
C SER A 183 -18.55 3.42 3.33
N HIS A 184 -19.17 3.81 2.22
CA HIS A 184 -19.13 3.07 0.96
C HIS A 184 -17.93 3.49 0.10
N ASN A 185 -17.24 4.58 0.45
CA ASN A 185 -16.14 5.18 -0.29
C ASN A 185 -14.78 4.78 0.32
N LEU A 186 -14.46 3.48 0.26
CA LEU A 186 -13.23 2.91 0.83
C LEU A 186 -12.22 2.46 -0.24
N HIS A 187 -12.50 2.74 -1.54
CA HIS A 187 -11.58 2.34 -2.60
C HIS A 187 -10.25 3.08 -2.48
N GLY A 188 -9.15 2.32 -2.47
CA GLY A 188 -7.80 2.86 -2.37
C GLY A 188 -7.29 3.12 -0.94
N THR A 189 -8.02 2.71 0.10
CA THR A 189 -7.61 2.89 1.51
C THR A 189 -6.23 2.30 1.79
N GLY A 190 -5.94 1.06 1.37
CA GLY A 190 -4.64 0.41 1.58
C GLY A 190 -3.51 1.17 0.89
N CYS A 191 -3.68 1.49 -0.39
CA CYS A 191 -2.69 2.26 -1.16
C CYS A 191 -2.48 3.67 -0.58
N THR A 192 -3.52 4.31 -0.07
CA THR A 192 -3.42 5.62 0.58
C THR A 192 -2.62 5.52 1.88
N LEU A 193 -2.89 4.51 2.72
CA LEU A 193 -2.14 4.30 3.96
C LEU A 193 -0.65 4.08 3.68
N SER A 194 -0.31 3.14 2.80
CA SER A 194 1.08 2.81 2.47
C SER A 194 1.83 3.98 1.82
N SER A 195 1.17 4.78 0.96
CA SER A 195 1.75 5.99 0.37
C SER A 195 1.94 7.11 1.40
N ALA A 196 1.02 7.26 2.34
CA ALA A 196 1.16 8.23 3.43
C ALA A 196 2.33 7.85 4.35
N ILE A 197 2.47 6.56 4.72
CA ILE A 197 3.60 6.07 5.51
C ILE A 197 4.93 6.38 4.78
N ALA A 198 5.03 6.04 3.50
CA ALA A 198 6.23 6.32 2.70
C ALA A 198 6.55 7.83 2.68
N THR A 199 5.52 8.69 2.59
CA THR A 199 5.69 10.15 2.60
C THR A 199 6.22 10.65 3.95
N TYR A 200 5.68 10.16 5.07
CA TYR A 200 6.16 10.57 6.39
C TYR A 200 7.56 10.06 6.70
N LEU A 201 7.92 8.83 6.25
CA LEU A 201 9.29 8.32 6.32
C LEU A 201 10.24 9.21 5.51
N ALA A 202 9.86 9.61 4.29
CA ALA A 202 10.65 10.53 3.47
C ALA A 202 10.83 11.92 4.10
N LYS A 203 9.90 12.36 4.95
CA LYS A 203 9.99 13.59 5.75
C LYS A 203 10.86 13.44 7.00
N GLY A 204 11.41 12.25 7.28
CA GLY A 204 12.30 11.99 8.40
C GLY A 204 11.60 11.61 9.72
N TYR A 205 10.30 11.32 9.70
CA TYR A 205 9.63 10.80 10.89
C TYR A 205 10.04 9.36 11.18
N PRO A 206 10.20 8.96 12.45
CA PRO A 206 10.40 7.56 12.84
C PRO A 206 9.25 6.67 12.36
N MET A 207 9.52 5.38 12.16
CA MET A 207 8.54 4.40 11.63
C MET A 207 7.19 4.45 12.38
N ARG A 208 7.22 4.40 13.71
CA ARG A 208 6.02 4.39 14.54
C ARG A 208 5.19 5.68 14.37
N GLU A 209 5.86 6.84 14.33
CA GLU A 209 5.21 8.13 14.14
C GLU A 209 4.68 8.28 12.72
N SER A 210 5.44 7.82 11.72
CA SER A 210 5.00 7.81 10.30
C SER A 210 3.71 7.02 10.12
N ILE A 211 3.56 5.86 10.76
CA ILE A 211 2.34 5.07 10.74
C ILE A 211 1.21 5.80 11.47
N GLN A 212 1.47 6.39 12.65
CA GLN A 212 0.45 7.15 13.39
C GLN A 212 -0.09 8.33 12.59
N HIS A 213 0.79 9.12 11.98
CA HIS A 213 0.40 10.23 11.11
C HIS A 213 -0.38 9.77 9.88
N ALA A 214 0.06 8.69 9.25
CA ALA A 214 -0.62 8.11 8.10
C ALA A 214 -2.03 7.61 8.46
N LYS A 215 -2.20 6.99 9.63
CA LYS A 215 -3.51 6.55 10.14
C LYS A 215 -4.43 7.74 10.42
N THR A 216 -3.92 8.79 11.05
CA THR A 216 -4.69 10.04 11.26
C THR A 216 -5.15 10.64 9.93
N TYR A 217 -4.24 10.73 8.95
CA TYR A 217 -4.56 11.25 7.63
C TYR A 217 -5.64 10.42 6.91
N ILE A 218 -5.50 9.08 6.90
CA ILE A 218 -6.48 8.25 6.19
C ILE A 218 -7.85 8.28 6.85
N THR A 219 -7.91 8.33 8.18
CA THR A 219 -9.15 8.51 8.94
C THR A 219 -9.87 9.79 8.52
N GLN A 220 -9.15 10.91 8.44
CA GLN A 220 -9.68 12.19 7.96
C GLN A 220 -10.12 12.11 6.50
N ALA A 221 -9.36 11.44 5.63
CA ALA A 221 -9.69 11.27 4.21
C ALA A 221 -10.95 10.40 4.00
N ILE A 222 -11.18 9.39 4.84
CA ILE A 222 -12.41 8.57 4.84
C ILE A 222 -13.59 9.42 5.31
N ILE A 223 -13.45 10.16 6.42
CA ILE A 223 -14.52 11.03 6.96
C ILE A 223 -14.93 12.07 5.93
N ALA A 224 -13.95 12.74 5.30
CA ALA A 224 -14.21 13.77 4.29
C ALA A 224 -14.83 13.20 3.00
N GLY A 225 -14.55 11.94 2.69
CA GLY A 225 -15.05 11.26 1.48
C GLY A 225 -16.36 10.50 1.65
N LYS A 226 -16.83 10.23 2.88
CA LYS A 226 -17.91 9.26 3.12
C LYS A 226 -19.25 9.60 2.47
N GLU A 227 -19.56 10.89 2.31
CA GLU A 227 -20.82 11.38 1.71
C GLU A 227 -20.68 11.70 0.21
N LEU A 228 -19.50 11.49 -0.38
CA LEU A 228 -19.30 11.74 -1.81
C LEU A 228 -20.04 10.69 -2.65
N ASN A 229 -20.76 11.15 -3.65
CA ASN A 229 -21.46 10.29 -4.60
C ASN A 229 -20.68 10.24 -5.92
N ILE A 230 -19.63 9.40 -5.96
CA ILE A 230 -18.70 9.27 -7.09
C ILE A 230 -18.80 7.86 -7.67
N GLY A 231 -19.40 7.73 -8.83
CA GLY A 231 -19.64 6.43 -9.48
C GLY A 231 -20.80 5.66 -8.86
N HIS A 232 -20.94 4.39 -9.25
CA HIS A 232 -22.08 3.52 -8.87
C HIS A 232 -21.64 2.30 -8.03
N GLY A 233 -20.38 2.23 -7.64
CA GLY A 233 -19.81 1.13 -6.84
C GLY A 233 -19.03 1.67 -5.65
N ASN A 234 -17.94 0.97 -5.27
CA ASN A 234 -17.05 1.41 -4.19
C ASN A 234 -16.35 2.71 -4.58
N GLY A 235 -16.81 3.84 -4.05
CA GLY A 235 -16.26 5.16 -4.33
C GLY A 235 -14.90 5.40 -3.66
N PRO A 236 -14.16 6.43 -4.11
CA PRO A 236 -12.88 6.80 -3.52
C PRO A 236 -13.06 7.60 -2.23
N LEU A 237 -12.06 7.54 -1.35
CA LEU A 237 -11.93 8.49 -0.26
C LEU A 237 -11.51 9.87 -0.78
N TRP A 238 -11.61 10.92 0.07
CA TRP A 238 -11.20 12.28 -0.29
C TRP A 238 -9.76 12.56 0.17
N HIS A 239 -8.82 12.65 -0.76
CA HIS A 239 -7.38 12.76 -0.45
C HIS A 239 -6.95 14.14 0.07
N PHE A 240 -7.82 15.14 0.09
CA PHE A 240 -7.52 16.51 0.52
C PHE A 240 -8.44 16.92 1.67
N PRO A 241 -8.36 16.26 2.86
CA PRO A 241 -9.32 16.43 3.95
C PRO A 241 -9.41 17.86 4.47
N ASP A 242 -8.34 18.65 4.37
CA ASP A 242 -8.31 20.07 4.79
C ASP A 242 -9.01 20.99 3.79
N THR A 243 -9.37 20.51 2.60
CA THR A 243 -10.14 21.28 1.63
C THR A 243 -11.61 20.90 1.73
N VAL A 244 -12.49 21.90 1.84
CA VAL A 244 -13.95 21.65 1.79
C VAL A 244 -14.26 20.96 0.47
N ALA A 245 -14.84 19.76 0.54
CA ALA A 245 -15.32 19.04 -0.63
C ALA A 245 -16.53 19.80 -1.22
N GLN A 246 -16.26 20.89 -1.94
CA GLN A 246 -17.25 21.53 -2.79
C GLN A 246 -17.54 20.57 -3.94
N MET A 247 -18.80 20.48 -4.34
CA MET A 247 -19.32 19.57 -5.38
C MET A 247 -18.28 19.38 -6.50
N CYS A 248 -17.72 18.16 -6.59
CA CYS A 248 -16.69 17.84 -7.56
C CYS A 248 -17.23 18.00 -8.98
N THR A 249 -16.76 19.00 -9.70
CA THR A 249 -16.85 19.02 -11.15
C THR A 249 -15.85 17.95 -11.65
N PHE A 250 -16.38 16.88 -12.24
CA PHE A 250 -15.52 15.85 -12.85
C PHE A 250 -14.77 16.45 -14.03
N CYS A 251 -13.45 16.39 -14.00
CA CYS A 251 -12.59 16.66 -15.14
C CYS A 251 -11.81 15.38 -15.47
N ALA A 252 -11.98 14.84 -16.68
CA ALA A 252 -11.19 13.74 -17.19
C ALA A 252 -10.14 14.27 -18.15
N VAL A 253 -8.90 13.84 -17.98
CA VAL A 253 -7.81 14.09 -18.94
C VAL A 253 -7.56 12.80 -19.70
N VAL A 254 -7.65 12.86 -21.01
CA VAL A 254 -7.21 11.82 -21.95
C VAL A 254 -5.96 12.36 -22.62
N SER A 255 -4.81 11.78 -22.32
CA SER A 255 -3.52 12.12 -22.93
C SER A 255 -2.85 10.86 -23.50
#